data_145fe7f6e9f092d8b3d9515f2a915155
#
_entry.id   145fe7f6e9f092d8b3d9515f2a915155
#
_cell.length_a   1.000
_cell.length_b   1.000
_cell.length_c   1.000
_cell.angle_alpha   90.00
_cell.angle_beta   90.00
_cell.angle_gamma   90.00
#
_symmetry.space_group_name_H-M   'P 1'
#
loop_
_entity.id
_entity.type
_entity.pdbx_description
1 polymer ?
#
loop_
_entity_poly.entity_id
_entity_poly.type
_entity_poly.pdbx_seq_one_letter_code
_entity_poly.pdbx_strand_id
1 'polypeptide(L)'
;MKKITLILCSLFFIPTFAQDHFSGITTSKRVGILNASLNPSELSNLDSKFEVQLMSFSLNVANNKIGFSDIANGNNLENRVFDSAGPVSFNVDADFLLPGVAFKLLNWGFAVTTAGHIKTSVVDFDPNVGEAFINGALNSISSGSTKIPYINNQRITAATWGELGFSASHKIFENEKNIIHGGVTLKLLFPGSYANIGAGNFQGTFTTNTTSGPDFGKIILSNANADINIAYTGGLANSFSNTSDYTNSLFGNLNGMAADLGINYQLKGAGKSYKLKIGAAVKNIGSMTFKGDDNYSKNYKLEIKDPEQLIVNEFVGASGVKDIEQKFLNSGFLYNPETKKEFKVKLPTVLNLYADVKVISKLNVTLYLQQKMNADSANDQITSQNIFSVTPRVSLGFFEAYLPIGVNEISGTTAGLGFRLGGFFLGSNSILTAVTNDSKQADFYTGFRFGFL
;
A
#
# COMPACT_ATOMS: atom_id res chain seq x y z
N MET A 1 -11.98 -27.71 26.23
CA MET A 1 -12.35 -26.30 26.16
C MET A 1 -11.34 -25.36 26.82
N LYS A 2 -10.86 -25.61 28.08
CA LYS A 2 -9.88 -24.70 28.75
C LYS A 2 -8.54 -24.48 28.02
N LYS A 3 -8.02 -25.45 27.26
CA LYS A 3 -6.76 -25.30 26.50
C LYS A 3 -6.91 -24.43 25.24
N ILE A 4 -8.09 -24.40 24.63
CA ILE A 4 -8.37 -23.54 23.45
C ILE A 4 -8.54 -22.08 23.88
N THR A 5 -9.13 -21.85 25.05
CA THR A 5 -9.28 -20.50 25.63
C THR A 5 -7.92 -19.89 26.00
N LEU A 6 -6.96 -20.71 26.48
CA LEU A 6 -5.60 -20.22 26.81
C LEU A 6 -4.80 -19.86 25.54
N ILE A 7 -4.96 -20.61 24.45
CA ILE A 7 -4.33 -20.30 23.16
C ILE A 7 -4.96 -19.05 22.52
N LEU A 8 -6.28 -18.85 22.65
CA LEU A 8 -6.91 -17.61 22.23
C LEU A 8 -6.44 -16.40 23.07
N CYS A 9 -6.26 -16.55 24.38
CA CYS A 9 -5.78 -15.46 25.24
C CYS A 9 -4.31 -15.10 25.00
N SER A 10 -3.44 -16.05 24.61
CA SER A 10 -2.04 -15.74 24.28
C SER A 10 -1.85 -15.02 22.95
N LEU A 11 -2.83 -15.04 22.05
CA LEU A 11 -2.83 -14.30 20.79
C LEU A 11 -3.16 -12.79 20.95
N PHE A 12 -3.61 -12.35 22.15
CA PHE A 12 -3.93 -10.94 22.43
C PHE A 12 -2.72 -10.04 22.72
N PHE A 13 -1.51 -10.58 22.78
CA PHE A 13 -0.28 -9.81 23.07
C PHE A 13 0.60 -9.52 21.84
N ILE A 14 0.11 -9.80 20.63
CA ILE A 14 0.80 -9.44 19.39
C ILE A 14 0.36 -8.02 18.98
N PRO A 15 1.26 -7.09 18.61
CA PRO A 15 0.87 -5.81 18.06
C PRO A 15 -0.02 -6.03 16.82
N THR A 16 -1.20 -5.40 16.81
CA THR A 16 -2.30 -5.68 15.89
C THR A 16 -2.33 -4.68 14.73
N PHE A 17 -2.55 -5.15 13.49
CA PHE A 17 -2.53 -4.37 12.24
C PHE A 17 -3.76 -4.67 11.34
N ALA A 18 -4.28 -3.75 10.52
CA ALA A 18 -5.57 -3.84 9.76
C ALA A 18 -5.42 -4.17 8.25
N GLN A 19 -6.47 -4.65 7.56
CA GLN A 19 -6.46 -5.07 6.14
C GLN A 19 -6.46 -3.87 5.16
N ASP A 20 -5.69 -3.95 4.05
CA ASP A 20 -5.45 -2.85 3.12
C ASP A 20 -6.65 -2.60 2.18
N HIS A 21 -7.03 -3.58 1.34
CA HIS A 21 -8.13 -3.47 0.39
C HIS A 21 -9.27 -4.44 0.69
N PHE A 22 -10.51 -4.03 0.40
CA PHE A 22 -11.71 -4.87 0.52
C PHE A 22 -11.82 -5.61 1.85
N SER A 23 -11.50 -4.91 2.94
CA SER A 23 -11.41 -5.48 4.28
C SER A 23 -12.71 -6.12 4.74
N GLY A 24 -12.57 -7.27 5.41
CA GLY A 24 -13.68 -8.02 5.95
C GLY A 24 -14.50 -8.79 4.92
N ILE A 25 -14.53 -8.35 3.66
CA ILE A 25 -15.32 -9.01 2.62
C ILE A 25 -14.54 -10.13 1.93
N THR A 26 -13.24 -10.00 1.67
CA THR A 26 -12.42 -10.95 0.89
C THR A 26 -12.32 -12.35 1.48
N THR A 27 -12.59 -12.54 2.76
CA THR A 27 -12.61 -13.87 3.41
C THR A 27 -13.97 -14.54 3.36
N SER A 28 -15.05 -13.81 2.98
CA SER A 28 -16.37 -14.40 2.82
C SER A 28 -16.42 -15.33 1.60
N LYS A 29 -16.87 -16.55 1.78
CA LYS A 29 -17.11 -17.51 0.68
C LYS A 29 -18.05 -16.95 -0.41
N ARG A 30 -18.88 -15.97 -0.05
CA ARG A 30 -19.93 -15.41 -0.89
C ARG A 30 -19.48 -14.28 -1.81
N VAL A 31 -18.24 -13.85 -1.74
CA VAL A 31 -17.70 -12.80 -2.63
C VAL A 31 -17.02 -13.36 -3.88
N GLY A 32 -17.00 -14.67 -4.02
CA GLY A 32 -16.64 -15.37 -5.25
C GLY A 32 -15.23 -15.03 -5.75
N ILE A 33 -15.11 -14.57 -6.99
CA ILE A 33 -13.84 -14.29 -7.66
C ILE A 33 -12.95 -13.31 -6.85
N LEU A 34 -13.54 -12.39 -6.06
CA LEU A 34 -12.78 -11.47 -5.23
C LEU A 34 -11.92 -12.18 -4.16
N ASN A 35 -12.31 -13.41 -3.75
CA ASN A 35 -11.47 -14.19 -2.82
C ASN A 35 -10.12 -14.55 -3.42
N ALA A 36 -10.03 -14.68 -4.75
CA ALA A 36 -8.78 -14.97 -5.44
C ALA A 36 -7.76 -13.83 -5.29
N SER A 37 -8.24 -12.59 -5.15
CA SER A 37 -7.35 -11.45 -4.87
C SER A 37 -6.68 -11.53 -3.50
N LEU A 38 -7.26 -12.26 -2.55
CA LEU A 38 -6.66 -12.57 -1.25
C LEU A 38 -5.78 -13.83 -1.31
N ASN A 39 -6.30 -14.89 -1.92
CA ASN A 39 -5.66 -16.21 -1.97
C ASN A 39 -6.16 -17.00 -3.20
N PRO A 40 -5.32 -17.32 -4.20
CA PRO A 40 -5.74 -18.02 -5.41
C PRO A 40 -6.34 -19.40 -5.14
N SER A 41 -6.02 -20.04 -4.02
CA SER A 41 -6.58 -21.35 -3.65
C SER A 41 -8.11 -21.35 -3.41
N GLU A 42 -8.71 -20.17 -3.20
CA GLU A 42 -10.15 -20.04 -2.98
C GLU A 42 -10.99 -20.26 -4.25
N LEU A 43 -10.41 -20.22 -5.45
CA LEU A 43 -11.16 -20.41 -6.71
C LEU A 43 -11.78 -21.80 -6.84
N SER A 44 -11.11 -22.87 -6.39
CA SER A 44 -11.70 -24.19 -6.39
C SER A 44 -12.80 -24.37 -5.32
N ASN A 45 -12.94 -23.38 -4.43
CA ASN A 45 -13.97 -23.33 -3.38
C ASN A 45 -15.17 -22.42 -3.72
N LEU A 46 -15.27 -21.90 -4.94
CA LEU A 46 -16.39 -21.08 -5.38
C LEU A 46 -17.72 -21.82 -5.20
N ASP A 47 -18.76 -21.08 -4.79
CA ASP A 47 -20.13 -21.62 -4.68
C ASP A 47 -20.81 -21.70 -6.07
N SER A 48 -20.48 -20.77 -6.96
CA SER A 48 -20.99 -20.69 -8.34
C SER A 48 -20.14 -21.50 -9.30
N LYS A 49 -20.73 -22.01 -10.38
CA LYS A 49 -19.98 -22.66 -11.47
C LYS A 49 -19.28 -21.66 -12.38
N PHE A 50 -19.90 -20.50 -12.58
CA PHE A 50 -19.37 -19.39 -13.37
C PHE A 50 -19.64 -18.08 -12.66
N GLU A 51 -18.65 -17.18 -12.68
CA GLU A 51 -18.75 -15.85 -12.10
C GLU A 51 -18.17 -14.79 -13.03
N VAL A 52 -18.80 -13.62 -13.01
CA VAL A 52 -18.35 -12.42 -13.70
C VAL A 52 -18.21 -11.32 -12.66
N GLN A 53 -17.03 -10.74 -12.55
CA GLN A 53 -16.81 -9.47 -11.89
C GLN A 53 -16.93 -8.37 -12.95
N LEU A 54 -17.73 -7.36 -12.71
CA LEU A 54 -17.84 -6.24 -13.63
C LEU A 54 -16.76 -5.20 -13.32
N MET A 55 -16.79 -4.68 -12.12
CA MET A 55 -15.82 -3.68 -11.63
C MET A 55 -15.85 -3.69 -10.10
N SER A 56 -14.68 -3.49 -9.52
CA SER A 56 -14.54 -3.17 -8.09
C SER A 56 -13.47 -2.12 -7.91
N PHE A 57 -13.65 -1.26 -6.95
CA PHE A 57 -12.74 -0.18 -6.63
C PHE A 57 -12.45 -0.18 -5.13
N SER A 58 -11.22 0.07 -4.77
CA SER A 58 -10.80 0.30 -3.39
C SER A 58 -9.78 1.43 -3.35
N LEU A 59 -9.99 2.37 -2.46
CA LEU A 59 -9.05 3.44 -2.13
C LEU A 59 -8.74 3.37 -0.65
N ASN A 60 -7.47 3.43 -0.30
CA ASN A 60 -6.97 3.53 1.06
C ASN A 60 -5.97 4.68 1.15
N VAL A 61 -6.21 5.61 2.05
CA VAL A 61 -5.31 6.71 2.41
C VAL A 61 -4.99 6.58 3.89
N ALA A 62 -3.75 6.28 4.22
CA ALA A 62 -3.28 6.14 5.59
C ALA A 62 -2.13 7.13 5.86
N ASN A 63 -2.13 7.76 7.03
CA ASN A 63 -1.07 8.63 7.48
C ASN A 63 -0.90 8.54 9.01
N ASN A 64 0.21 9.10 9.53
CA ASN A 64 0.47 9.08 10.97
C ASN A 64 0.35 10.44 11.67
N LYS A 65 -0.05 11.51 10.94
CA LYS A 65 -0.07 12.90 11.43
C LYS A 65 -1.47 13.52 11.44
N ILE A 66 -2.19 13.44 10.34
CA ILE A 66 -3.45 14.16 10.09
C ILE A 66 -4.62 13.25 10.47
N GLY A 67 -5.46 13.71 11.39
CA GLY A 67 -6.71 13.09 11.74
C GLY A 67 -7.89 13.55 10.86
N PHE A 68 -8.98 12.79 10.85
CA PHE A 68 -10.20 13.18 10.16
C PHE A 68 -10.78 14.49 10.72
N SER A 69 -10.65 14.71 12.03
CA SER A 69 -11.06 15.95 12.71
C SER A 69 -10.29 17.18 12.21
N ASP A 70 -9.01 17.04 11.86
CA ASP A 70 -8.22 18.14 11.31
C ASP A 70 -8.78 18.61 9.97
N ILE A 71 -9.20 17.67 9.11
CA ILE A 71 -9.83 17.96 7.81
C ILE A 71 -11.22 18.56 8.02
N ALA A 72 -12.03 17.97 8.87
CA ALA A 72 -13.41 18.39 9.12
C ALA A 72 -13.49 19.79 9.74
N ASN A 73 -12.53 20.16 10.60
CA ASN A 73 -12.47 21.47 11.26
C ASN A 73 -11.72 22.52 10.43
N GLY A 74 -11.20 22.19 9.24
CA GLY A 74 -10.43 23.11 8.41
C GLY A 74 -9.11 23.55 9.03
N ASN A 75 -8.50 22.69 9.87
CA ASN A 75 -7.18 22.95 10.45
C ASN A 75 -6.12 23.09 9.36
N ASN A 76 -5.06 23.85 9.63
CA ASN A 76 -3.91 23.92 8.73
C ASN A 76 -3.20 22.55 8.73
N LEU A 77 -3.40 21.77 7.67
CA LEU A 77 -2.85 20.42 7.53
C LEU A 77 -1.33 20.43 7.42
N GLU A 78 -0.78 21.47 6.84
CA GLU A 78 0.67 21.67 6.71
C GLU A 78 1.33 21.76 8.08
N ASN A 79 0.80 22.61 8.98
CA ASN A 79 1.30 22.70 10.34
C ASN A 79 1.19 21.38 11.09
N ARG A 80 0.09 20.61 10.86
CA ARG A 80 -0.07 19.27 11.44
C ARG A 80 1.03 18.30 11.02
N VAL A 81 1.52 18.41 9.80
CA VAL A 81 2.60 17.56 9.28
C VAL A 81 3.96 18.04 9.80
N PHE A 82 4.28 19.34 9.67
CA PHE A 82 5.63 19.85 9.89
C PHE A 82 5.92 20.21 11.35
N ASP A 83 4.94 20.68 12.13
CA ASP A 83 5.12 20.99 13.56
C ASP A 83 5.04 19.75 14.46
N SER A 84 4.82 18.57 13.89
CA SER A 84 4.64 17.34 14.66
C SER A 84 5.94 16.63 14.96
N ALA A 85 6.08 16.07 16.17
CA ALA A 85 7.24 15.27 16.54
C ALA A 85 7.29 13.91 15.79
N GLY A 86 8.50 13.50 15.43
CA GLY A 86 8.81 12.22 14.78
C GLY A 86 8.48 12.19 13.28
N PRO A 87 8.90 11.12 12.57
CA PRO A 87 8.84 11.04 11.13
C PRO A 87 7.40 11.03 10.59
N VAL A 88 7.25 11.51 9.37
CA VAL A 88 6.00 11.48 8.59
C VAL A 88 5.98 10.23 7.74
N SER A 89 4.91 9.45 7.87
CA SER A 89 4.61 8.34 6.99
C SER A 89 3.20 8.49 6.42
N PHE A 90 3.08 8.25 5.12
CA PHE A 90 1.86 8.43 4.37
C PHE A 90 1.76 7.37 3.27
N ASN A 91 0.56 6.86 3.01
CA ASN A 91 0.30 5.92 1.94
C ASN A 91 -1.02 6.23 1.25
N VAL A 92 -1.02 6.22 -0.07
CA VAL A 92 -2.22 6.16 -0.92
C VAL A 92 -2.14 4.89 -1.74
N ASP A 93 -3.17 4.10 -1.69
CA ASP A 93 -3.30 2.85 -2.41
C ASP A 93 -4.67 2.77 -3.06
N ALA A 94 -4.71 2.66 -4.39
CA ALA A 94 -5.95 2.53 -5.13
C ALA A 94 -5.88 1.31 -6.07
N ASP A 95 -6.85 0.41 -5.91
CA ASP A 95 -7.03 -0.77 -6.73
C ASP A 95 -8.32 -0.68 -7.55
N PHE A 96 -8.18 -0.81 -8.85
CA PHE A 96 -9.27 -0.90 -9.82
C PHE A 96 -9.32 -2.32 -10.36
N LEU A 97 -10.22 -3.15 -9.84
CA LEU A 97 -10.45 -4.46 -10.41
C LEU A 97 -11.45 -4.31 -11.56
N LEU A 98 -10.98 -4.52 -12.77
CA LEU A 98 -11.70 -4.41 -14.01
C LEU A 98 -12.46 -5.71 -14.34
N PRO A 99 -13.16 -5.83 -15.47
CA PRO A 99 -13.89 -7.05 -15.80
C PRO A 99 -13.00 -8.30 -15.72
N GLY A 100 -13.55 -9.32 -15.05
CA GLY A 100 -12.89 -10.60 -14.88
C GLY A 100 -13.92 -11.73 -14.84
N VAL A 101 -13.47 -12.94 -15.14
CA VAL A 101 -14.30 -14.14 -15.14
C VAL A 101 -13.64 -15.25 -14.33
N ALA A 102 -14.47 -16.04 -13.64
CA ALA A 102 -14.03 -17.27 -12.99
C ALA A 102 -14.99 -18.40 -13.29
N PHE A 103 -14.48 -19.60 -13.37
CA PHE A 103 -15.29 -20.79 -13.55
C PHE A 103 -14.71 -21.98 -12.81
N LYS A 104 -15.59 -22.90 -12.47
CA LYS A 104 -15.26 -24.11 -11.75
C LYS A 104 -15.56 -25.34 -12.61
N LEU A 105 -14.57 -26.21 -12.75
CA LEU A 105 -14.68 -27.46 -13.48
C LEU A 105 -14.20 -28.61 -12.59
N LEU A 106 -15.12 -29.46 -12.16
CA LEU A 106 -14.83 -30.55 -11.21
C LEU A 106 -14.16 -30.02 -9.92
N ASN A 107 -12.92 -30.43 -9.69
CA ASN A 107 -12.11 -30.02 -8.54
C ASN A 107 -11.22 -28.80 -8.83
N TRP A 108 -11.28 -28.26 -10.04
CA TRP A 108 -10.51 -27.10 -10.47
C TRP A 108 -11.34 -25.82 -10.45
N GLY A 109 -10.69 -24.72 -10.12
CA GLY A 109 -11.20 -23.37 -10.31
C GLY A 109 -10.20 -22.57 -11.14
N PHE A 110 -10.70 -21.80 -12.10
CA PHE A 110 -9.89 -20.95 -12.98
C PHE A 110 -10.45 -19.55 -12.97
N ALA A 111 -9.57 -18.56 -13.17
CA ALA A 111 -10.00 -17.17 -13.38
C ALA A 111 -9.06 -16.43 -14.33
N VAL A 112 -9.63 -15.46 -15.02
CA VAL A 112 -8.91 -14.39 -15.71
C VAL A 112 -9.36 -13.07 -15.13
N THR A 113 -8.43 -12.28 -14.64
CA THR A 113 -8.68 -11.02 -13.95
C THR A 113 -7.87 -9.90 -14.57
N THR A 114 -8.42 -8.69 -14.59
CA THR A 114 -7.71 -7.48 -15.02
C THR A 114 -7.77 -6.47 -13.90
N ALA A 115 -6.65 -5.79 -13.62
CA ALA A 115 -6.57 -4.78 -12.57
C ALA A 115 -5.67 -3.61 -12.97
N GLY A 116 -5.92 -2.46 -12.39
CA GLY A 116 -5.04 -1.30 -12.41
C GLY A 116 -4.73 -0.87 -10.98
N HIS A 117 -3.50 -0.44 -10.74
CA HIS A 117 -2.99 -0.11 -9.41
C HIS A 117 -2.32 1.26 -9.42
N ILE A 118 -2.57 2.04 -8.38
CA ILE A 118 -1.88 3.30 -8.09
C ILE A 118 -1.41 3.23 -6.65
N LYS A 119 -0.11 3.35 -6.43
CA LYS A 119 0.47 3.37 -5.08
C LYS A 119 1.40 4.56 -4.93
N THR A 120 1.24 5.30 -3.81
CA THR A 120 2.16 6.35 -3.39
C THR A 120 2.47 6.15 -1.92
N SER A 121 3.73 6.21 -1.56
CA SER A 121 4.18 6.09 -0.18
C SER A 121 5.22 7.15 0.17
N VAL A 122 5.10 7.69 1.37
CA VAL A 122 6.13 8.47 2.07
C VAL A 122 6.54 7.68 3.30
N VAL A 123 7.81 7.39 3.42
CA VAL A 123 8.37 6.55 4.49
C VAL A 123 9.36 7.37 5.30
N ASP A 124 9.12 7.46 6.62
CA ASP A 124 10.03 8.01 7.63
C ASP A 124 10.60 9.39 7.28
N PHE A 125 9.79 10.26 6.65
CA PHE A 125 10.23 11.56 6.20
C PHE A 125 10.34 12.54 7.38
N ASP A 126 11.49 13.18 7.56
CA ASP A 126 11.69 14.15 8.64
C ASP A 126 10.90 15.44 8.38
N PRO A 127 10.06 15.91 9.34
CA PRO A 127 9.26 17.11 9.17
C PRO A 127 10.07 18.35 8.85
N ASN A 128 11.25 18.54 9.46
CA ASN A 128 12.10 19.72 9.23
C ASN A 128 12.70 19.70 7.82
N VAL A 129 13.09 18.51 7.33
CA VAL A 129 13.53 18.35 5.94
C VAL A 129 12.38 18.70 4.99
N GLY A 130 11.16 18.22 5.30
CA GLY A 130 9.96 18.54 4.53
C GLY A 130 9.65 20.03 4.50
N GLU A 131 9.62 20.68 5.65
CA GLU A 131 9.37 22.12 5.77
C GLU A 131 10.41 22.94 4.98
N ALA A 132 11.68 22.60 5.12
CA ALA A 132 12.75 23.30 4.41
C ALA A 132 12.63 23.19 2.89
N PHE A 133 12.48 21.97 2.34
CA PHE A 133 12.46 21.75 0.89
C PHE A 133 11.12 22.10 0.21
N ILE A 134 9.99 21.95 0.90
CA ILE A 134 8.66 22.21 0.34
C ILE A 134 8.28 23.68 0.51
N ASN A 135 8.50 24.26 1.71
CA ASN A 135 8.06 25.60 2.06
C ASN A 135 9.18 26.64 2.00
N GLY A 136 10.44 26.19 1.97
CA GLY A 136 11.57 27.11 2.09
C GLY A 136 11.58 27.87 3.42
N ALA A 137 11.15 27.21 4.50
CA ALA A 137 10.98 27.79 5.83
C ALA A 137 11.46 26.83 6.92
N LEU A 138 11.65 27.34 8.13
CA LEU A 138 11.90 26.60 9.37
C LEU A 138 11.01 27.20 10.48
N ASN A 139 9.71 27.33 10.23
CA ASN A 139 8.77 28.02 11.13
C ASN A 139 8.57 27.27 12.45
N SER A 140 8.71 25.93 12.41
CA SER A 140 8.64 25.06 13.60
C SER A 140 9.81 25.21 14.55
N ILE A 141 10.90 25.94 14.16
CA ILE A 141 12.15 26.02 14.90
C ILE A 141 12.44 27.44 15.35
N SER A 142 12.23 27.71 16.63
CA SER A 142 12.44 29.05 17.23
C SER A 142 13.88 29.57 17.17
N SER A 143 14.86 28.69 17.01
CA SER A 143 16.32 29.07 16.93
C SER A 143 16.77 29.44 15.51
N GLY A 144 15.92 29.26 14.48
CA GLY A 144 16.26 29.44 13.07
C GLY A 144 17.35 28.47 12.56
N SER A 145 17.68 27.41 13.34
CA SER A 145 18.66 26.40 12.98
C SER A 145 18.27 25.04 13.57
N THR A 146 18.39 23.99 12.79
CA THR A 146 18.20 22.61 13.24
C THR A 146 19.26 21.69 12.66
N LYS A 147 19.82 20.84 13.51
CA LYS A 147 20.70 19.76 13.09
C LYS A 147 19.85 18.49 12.95
N ILE A 148 19.80 17.96 11.73
CA ILE A 148 19.21 16.66 11.46
C ILE A 148 20.25 15.60 11.82
N PRO A 149 19.99 14.74 12.82
CA PRO A 149 20.84 13.61 13.11
C PRO A 149 20.76 12.59 11.97
N TYR A 150 21.61 11.58 12.02
CA TYR A 150 21.59 10.49 11.06
C TYR A 150 20.20 9.88 10.92
N ILE A 151 19.62 9.97 9.70
CA ILE A 151 18.36 9.31 9.32
C ILE A 151 18.67 8.21 8.31
N ASN A 152 18.32 6.99 8.66
CA ASN A 152 18.67 5.81 7.87
C ASN A 152 17.94 5.75 6.53
N ASN A 153 16.67 6.18 6.48
CA ASN A 153 15.85 6.11 5.27
C ASN A 153 14.75 7.17 5.29
N GLN A 154 14.71 7.97 4.25
CA GLN A 154 13.58 8.84 3.92
C GLN A 154 13.24 8.60 2.47
N ARG A 155 11.96 8.38 2.16
CA ARG A 155 11.59 7.96 0.80
C ARG A 155 10.22 8.46 0.40
N ILE A 156 10.12 8.92 -0.83
CA ILE A 156 8.86 9.19 -1.52
C ILE A 156 8.84 8.32 -2.76
N THR A 157 7.84 7.44 -2.88
CA THR A 157 7.70 6.54 -4.02
C THR A 157 6.27 6.63 -4.56
N ALA A 158 6.13 6.71 -5.87
CA ALA A 158 4.84 6.60 -6.56
C ALA A 158 4.96 5.63 -7.75
N ALA A 159 3.94 4.83 -7.96
CA ALA A 159 3.89 3.85 -9.05
C ALA A 159 2.47 3.64 -9.59
N THR A 160 2.37 3.41 -10.89
CA THR A 160 1.15 2.97 -11.56
C THR A 160 1.44 1.78 -12.44
N TRP A 161 0.56 0.78 -12.47
CA TRP A 161 0.68 -0.36 -13.38
C TRP A 161 -0.67 -1.05 -13.61
N GLY A 162 -0.77 -1.71 -14.76
CA GLY A 162 -1.83 -2.64 -15.07
C GLY A 162 -1.42 -4.08 -14.84
N GLU A 163 -2.40 -4.95 -14.63
CA GLU A 163 -2.22 -6.38 -14.38
C GLU A 163 -3.26 -7.20 -15.15
N LEU A 164 -2.80 -8.28 -15.80
CA LEU A 164 -3.64 -9.35 -16.33
C LEU A 164 -3.26 -10.66 -15.63
N GLY A 165 -4.17 -11.18 -14.81
CA GLY A 165 -3.96 -12.36 -13.97
C GLY A 165 -4.61 -13.60 -14.55
N PHE A 166 -3.89 -14.72 -14.56
CA PHE A 166 -4.39 -16.06 -14.91
C PHE A 166 -4.25 -16.95 -13.69
N SER A 167 -5.36 -17.35 -13.11
CA SER A 167 -5.39 -18.13 -11.88
C SER A 167 -5.87 -19.54 -12.10
N ALA A 168 -5.26 -20.49 -11.42
CA ALA A 168 -5.70 -21.87 -11.34
C ALA A 168 -5.63 -22.36 -9.88
N SER A 169 -6.64 -23.08 -9.46
CA SER A 169 -6.74 -23.67 -8.13
C SER A 169 -7.28 -25.08 -8.21
N HIS A 170 -6.81 -25.95 -7.34
CA HIS A 170 -7.23 -27.34 -7.27
C HIS A 170 -7.54 -27.78 -5.84
N LYS A 171 -8.61 -28.58 -5.68
CA LYS A 171 -8.88 -29.30 -4.46
C LYS A 171 -7.94 -30.50 -4.36
N ILE A 172 -6.85 -30.34 -3.59
CA ILE A 172 -5.75 -31.30 -3.47
C ILE A 172 -6.16 -32.54 -2.67
N PHE A 173 -6.93 -32.33 -1.61
CA PHE A 173 -7.34 -33.38 -0.70
C PHE A 173 -8.75 -33.13 -0.16
N GLU A 174 -9.52 -34.18 -0.02
CA GLU A 174 -10.83 -34.15 0.64
C GLU A 174 -11.14 -35.49 1.31
N ASN A 175 -11.58 -35.43 2.56
CA ASN A 175 -12.17 -36.56 3.27
C ASN A 175 -13.46 -36.11 3.98
N GLU A 176 -14.02 -36.95 4.86
CA GLU A 176 -15.27 -36.64 5.57
C GLU A 176 -15.23 -35.33 6.37
N LYS A 177 -14.05 -34.96 6.92
CA LYS A 177 -13.90 -33.81 7.83
C LYS A 177 -13.10 -32.66 7.24
N ASN A 178 -12.17 -32.92 6.32
CA ASN A 178 -11.13 -31.99 5.92
C ASN A 178 -11.11 -31.77 4.41
N ILE A 179 -10.80 -30.55 3.99
CA ILE A 179 -10.52 -30.20 2.60
C ILE A 179 -9.25 -29.35 2.58
N ILE A 180 -8.38 -29.59 1.58
CA ILE A 180 -7.22 -28.77 1.28
C ILE A 180 -7.30 -28.32 -0.17
N HIS A 181 -7.11 -27.01 -0.40
CA HIS A 181 -7.01 -26.44 -1.73
C HIS A 181 -5.63 -25.77 -1.91
N GLY A 182 -5.07 -25.85 -3.11
CA GLY A 182 -3.90 -25.11 -3.53
C GLY A 182 -4.21 -24.27 -4.76
N GLY A 183 -3.52 -23.18 -4.93
CA GLY A 183 -3.75 -22.29 -6.07
C GLY A 183 -2.54 -21.44 -6.44
N VAL A 184 -2.49 -21.01 -7.70
CA VAL A 184 -1.48 -20.13 -8.26
C VAL A 184 -2.16 -19.08 -9.15
N THR A 185 -1.62 -17.87 -9.16
CA THR A 185 -1.92 -16.84 -10.16
C THR A 185 -0.62 -16.45 -10.85
N LEU A 186 -0.60 -16.44 -12.17
CA LEU A 186 0.43 -15.83 -12.99
C LEU A 186 -0.07 -14.47 -13.45
N LYS A 187 0.77 -13.43 -13.31
CA LYS A 187 0.43 -12.05 -13.61
C LYS A 187 1.33 -11.52 -14.70
N LEU A 188 0.72 -11.00 -15.76
CA LEU A 188 1.38 -10.19 -16.76
C LEU A 188 1.26 -8.74 -16.33
N LEU A 189 2.38 -8.01 -16.26
CA LEU A 189 2.44 -6.67 -15.73
C LEU A 189 2.70 -5.66 -16.85
N PHE A 190 1.94 -4.58 -16.82
CA PHE A 190 1.98 -3.48 -17.77
C PHE A 190 2.42 -2.24 -17.00
N PRO A 191 3.75 -2.01 -16.82
CA PRO A 191 4.25 -0.86 -16.08
C PRO A 191 3.78 0.44 -16.74
N GLY A 192 3.22 1.33 -15.94
CA GLY A 192 2.78 2.66 -16.35
C GLY A 192 3.84 3.72 -16.05
N SER A 193 3.86 4.21 -14.80
CA SER A 193 4.82 5.21 -14.34
C SER A 193 5.45 4.77 -13.03
N TYR A 194 6.65 5.28 -12.77
CA TYR A 194 7.35 5.12 -11.51
C TYR A 194 8.14 6.38 -11.18
N ALA A 195 8.11 6.78 -9.92
CA ALA A 195 8.93 7.86 -9.39
C ALA A 195 9.41 7.48 -7.98
N ASN A 196 10.68 7.72 -7.70
CA ASN A 196 11.29 7.51 -6.39
C ASN A 196 12.31 8.59 -6.10
N ILE A 197 12.22 9.17 -4.92
CA ILE A 197 13.26 9.99 -4.30
C ILE A 197 13.54 9.36 -2.94
N GLY A 198 14.72 8.77 -2.77
CA GLY A 198 15.18 8.18 -1.53
C GLY A 198 16.41 8.89 -1.02
N ALA A 199 16.44 9.25 0.26
CA ALA A 199 17.59 9.78 0.96
C ALA A 199 17.93 8.83 2.12
N GLY A 200 18.95 8.00 1.91
CA GLY A 200 19.54 7.15 2.95
C GLY A 200 20.70 7.84 3.63
N ASN A 201 20.97 7.47 4.88
CA ASN A 201 22.13 7.97 5.64
C ASN A 201 22.21 9.50 5.69
N PHE A 202 21.05 10.18 5.64
CA PHE A 202 21.00 11.64 5.60
C PHE A 202 21.37 12.23 6.97
N GLN A 203 22.28 13.21 6.94
CA GLN A 203 22.53 14.11 8.05
C GLN A 203 22.87 15.50 7.50
N GLY A 204 22.64 16.57 8.27
CA GLY A 204 22.95 17.93 7.85
C GLY A 204 22.44 18.96 8.84
N THR A 205 22.75 20.23 8.59
CA THR A 205 22.25 21.36 9.40
C THR A 205 21.50 22.32 8.50
N PHE A 206 20.23 22.53 8.80
CA PHE A 206 19.42 23.59 8.20
C PHE A 206 19.53 24.86 9.06
N THR A 207 19.73 26.02 8.42
CA THR A 207 19.82 27.31 9.11
C THR A 207 19.16 28.39 8.27
N THR A 208 18.41 29.30 8.89
CA THR A 208 17.93 30.50 8.23
C THR A 208 19.10 31.45 8.04
N ASN A 209 19.37 31.90 6.82
CA ASN A 209 20.45 32.84 6.54
C ASN A 209 20.09 34.22 7.08
N THR A 210 20.86 34.68 8.08
CA THR A 210 20.71 36.00 8.71
C THR A 210 21.72 37.03 8.17
N THR A 211 22.60 36.64 7.24
CA THR A 211 23.58 37.54 6.63
C THR A 211 22.89 38.43 5.59
N SER A 212 23.08 39.73 5.70
CA SER A 212 22.53 40.71 4.75
C SER A 212 23.03 40.42 3.32
N GLY A 213 22.10 40.38 2.37
CA GLY A 213 22.38 40.06 0.96
C GLY A 213 21.20 39.45 0.23
N PRO A 214 21.35 39.00 -1.01
CA PRO A 214 20.24 38.44 -1.84
C PRO A 214 19.66 37.14 -1.27
N ASP A 215 20.37 36.45 -0.39
CA ASP A 215 19.95 35.21 0.24
C ASP A 215 19.49 35.40 1.70
N PHE A 216 19.28 36.63 2.14
CA PHE A 216 18.77 36.93 3.48
C PHE A 216 17.37 36.27 3.66
N GLY A 217 17.22 35.56 4.77
CA GLY A 217 15.97 34.85 5.11
C GLY A 217 15.78 33.50 4.40
N LYS A 218 16.63 33.11 3.43
CA LYS A 218 16.58 31.81 2.80
C LYS A 218 17.11 30.71 3.72
N ILE A 219 16.62 29.48 3.51
CA ILE A 219 17.11 28.31 4.21
C ILE A 219 18.34 27.75 3.50
N ILE A 220 19.38 27.52 4.25
CA ILE A 220 20.62 26.88 3.80
C ILE A 220 20.82 25.54 4.48
N LEU A 221 21.30 24.56 3.71
CA LEU A 221 21.76 23.27 4.19
C LEU A 221 23.28 23.25 4.13
N SER A 222 23.93 22.94 5.25
CA SER A 222 25.37 22.84 5.41
C SER A 222 25.79 21.58 6.15
N ASN A 223 27.07 21.22 6.06
CA ASN A 223 27.63 20.02 6.71
C ASN A 223 26.75 18.78 6.49
N ALA A 224 26.37 18.56 5.23
CA ALA A 224 25.42 17.53 4.89
C ALA A 224 26.03 16.41 4.07
N ASN A 225 25.54 15.19 4.31
CA ASN A 225 25.79 14.03 3.44
C ASN A 225 24.55 13.15 3.38
N ALA A 226 24.41 12.44 2.26
CA ALA A 226 23.37 11.44 2.05
C ALA A 226 23.69 10.52 0.88
N ASP A 227 23.08 9.33 0.90
CA ASP A 227 22.92 8.43 -0.25
C ASP A 227 21.59 8.76 -0.93
N ILE A 228 21.62 9.40 -2.10
CA ILE A 228 20.41 9.83 -2.80
C ILE A 228 20.11 8.86 -3.96
N ASN A 229 18.92 8.28 -3.97
CA ASN A 229 18.41 7.58 -5.14
C ASN A 229 17.30 8.39 -5.80
N ILE A 230 17.47 8.68 -7.07
CA ILE A 230 16.44 9.31 -7.92
C ILE A 230 16.14 8.38 -9.07
N ALA A 231 14.88 7.93 -9.15
CA ALA A 231 14.42 7.08 -10.23
C ALA A 231 13.08 7.58 -10.75
N TYR A 232 12.89 7.58 -12.06
CA TYR A 232 11.64 8.01 -12.67
C TYR A 232 11.44 7.41 -14.06
N THR A 233 10.15 7.30 -14.44
CA THR A 233 9.68 6.88 -15.75
C THR A 233 8.23 7.31 -15.95
N GLY A 234 7.81 7.52 -17.20
CA GLY A 234 6.44 7.91 -17.54
C GLY A 234 6.05 9.32 -17.07
N GLY A 235 4.75 9.56 -16.90
CA GLY A 235 4.21 10.87 -16.56
C GLY A 235 4.68 11.42 -15.22
N LEU A 236 4.89 10.55 -14.22
CA LEU A 236 5.37 10.92 -12.89
C LEU A 236 6.78 11.55 -12.87
N ALA A 237 7.56 11.40 -13.95
CA ALA A 237 8.85 12.06 -14.09
C ALA A 237 8.73 13.59 -14.14
N ASN A 238 7.69 14.10 -14.79
CA ASN A 238 7.55 15.51 -15.13
C ASN A 238 6.62 16.29 -14.19
N SER A 239 5.61 15.64 -13.60
CA SER A 239 4.64 16.31 -12.73
C SER A 239 4.07 15.38 -11.66
N PHE A 240 3.94 15.91 -10.44
CA PHE A 240 3.26 15.25 -9.33
C PHE A 240 1.76 15.57 -9.28
N SER A 241 1.32 16.66 -9.90
CA SER A 241 -0.04 17.19 -9.76
C SER A 241 -0.96 16.90 -10.93
N ASN A 242 -0.44 16.40 -12.04
CA ASN A 242 -1.23 16.10 -13.23
C ASN A 242 -1.92 14.75 -13.10
N THR A 243 -3.20 14.76 -12.72
CA THR A 243 -3.99 13.53 -12.54
C THR A 243 -4.12 12.69 -13.81
N SER A 244 -4.04 13.32 -15.01
CA SER A 244 -4.09 12.59 -16.28
C SER A 244 -2.86 11.70 -16.47
N ASP A 245 -1.70 12.09 -15.95
CA ASP A 245 -0.48 11.30 -16.03
C ASP A 245 -0.57 10.00 -15.21
N TYR A 246 -1.34 10.00 -14.12
CA TYR A 246 -1.61 8.78 -13.35
C TYR A 246 -2.58 7.85 -14.07
N THR A 247 -3.63 8.37 -14.68
CA THR A 247 -4.70 7.56 -15.29
C THR A 247 -4.34 7.06 -16.69
N ASN A 248 -3.70 7.88 -17.51
CA ASN A 248 -3.28 7.51 -18.86
C ASN A 248 -2.12 6.51 -18.87
N SER A 249 -1.42 6.38 -17.74
CA SER A 249 -0.26 5.50 -17.58
C SER A 249 -0.57 4.21 -16.81
N LEU A 250 -1.85 3.85 -16.60
CA LEU A 250 -2.19 2.62 -15.88
C LEU A 250 -1.82 1.34 -16.64
N PHE A 251 -1.80 1.39 -17.97
CA PHE A 251 -1.44 0.24 -18.80
C PHE A 251 -0.41 0.66 -19.86
N GLY A 252 0.86 0.45 -19.55
CA GLY A 252 1.95 0.56 -20.51
C GLY A 252 2.09 -0.69 -21.38
N ASN A 253 3.27 -0.89 -21.99
CA ASN A 253 3.59 -2.11 -22.68
C ASN A 253 3.84 -3.25 -21.70
N LEU A 254 3.56 -4.50 -22.12
CA LEU A 254 3.87 -5.69 -21.32
C LEU A 254 5.38 -5.77 -21.07
N ASN A 255 5.78 -5.58 -19.81
CA ASN A 255 7.18 -5.64 -19.42
C ASN A 255 7.40 -6.01 -17.94
N GLY A 256 6.72 -7.04 -17.49
CA GLY A 256 6.90 -7.59 -16.16
C GLY A 256 6.07 -8.83 -15.94
N MET A 257 6.44 -9.60 -14.95
CA MET A 257 5.74 -10.79 -14.51
C MET A 257 5.77 -10.92 -13.00
N ALA A 258 4.68 -11.46 -12.44
CA ALA A 258 4.62 -11.84 -11.04
C ALA A 258 3.80 -13.11 -10.84
N ALA A 259 3.85 -13.66 -9.64
CA ALA A 259 3.05 -14.79 -9.23
C ALA A 259 2.49 -14.61 -7.83
N ASP A 260 1.31 -15.19 -7.61
CA ASP A 260 0.75 -15.43 -6.27
C ASP A 260 0.66 -16.94 -6.05
N LEU A 261 0.96 -17.38 -4.85
CA LEU A 261 0.87 -18.77 -4.41
C LEU A 261 0.00 -18.84 -3.17
N GLY A 262 -0.92 -19.82 -3.11
CA GLY A 262 -1.81 -19.94 -1.99
C GLY A 262 -2.25 -21.35 -1.66
N ILE A 263 -2.57 -21.54 -0.39
CA ILE A 263 -3.13 -22.76 0.15
C ILE A 263 -4.26 -22.42 1.13
N ASN A 264 -5.31 -23.20 1.18
CA ASN A 264 -6.28 -23.15 2.27
C ASN A 264 -6.66 -24.54 2.77
N TYR A 265 -6.98 -24.59 4.04
CA TYR A 265 -7.53 -25.75 4.74
C TYR A 265 -8.93 -25.41 5.26
N GLN A 266 -9.84 -26.35 5.13
CA GLN A 266 -11.19 -26.24 5.69
C GLN A 266 -11.54 -27.46 6.54
N LEU A 267 -12.03 -27.20 7.74
CA LEU A 267 -12.73 -28.18 8.57
C LEU A 267 -14.21 -28.10 8.20
N LYS A 268 -14.76 -29.17 7.63
CA LYS A 268 -16.14 -29.24 7.17
C LYS A 268 -17.14 -28.99 8.32
N GLY A 269 -18.20 -28.30 7.99
CA GLY A 269 -19.38 -28.09 8.81
C GLY A 269 -20.56 -28.92 8.30
N ALA A 270 -21.76 -28.55 8.69
CA ALA A 270 -22.98 -29.16 8.13
C ALA A 270 -23.25 -28.67 6.70
N GLY A 271 -23.60 -29.56 5.81
CA GLY A 271 -23.85 -29.27 4.39
C GLY A 271 -22.60 -28.78 3.67
N LYS A 272 -22.73 -27.73 2.84
CA LYS A 272 -21.61 -27.09 2.12
C LYS A 272 -20.84 -26.06 2.94
N SER A 273 -21.08 -25.96 4.27
CA SER A 273 -20.40 -24.97 5.12
C SER A 273 -19.12 -25.54 5.73
N TYR A 274 -18.29 -24.67 6.28
CA TYR A 274 -17.13 -25.03 7.12
C TYR A 274 -17.35 -24.57 8.56
N LYS A 275 -16.63 -25.21 9.50
CA LYS A 275 -16.51 -24.76 10.90
C LYS A 275 -15.32 -23.81 11.06
N LEU A 276 -14.26 -24.10 10.34
CA LEU A 276 -13.01 -23.35 10.33
C LEU A 276 -12.44 -23.37 8.91
N LYS A 277 -11.96 -22.24 8.44
CA LYS A 277 -11.16 -22.09 7.22
C LYS A 277 -9.89 -21.34 7.57
N ILE A 278 -8.72 -21.89 7.24
CA ILE A 278 -7.42 -21.26 7.42
C ILE A 278 -6.77 -21.17 6.05
N GLY A 279 -6.19 -20.02 5.72
CA GLY A 279 -5.47 -19.84 4.47
C GLY A 279 -4.18 -19.08 4.64
N ALA A 280 -3.25 -19.36 3.75
CA ALA A 280 -1.99 -18.66 3.59
C ALA A 280 -1.74 -18.40 2.12
N ALA A 281 -1.24 -17.20 1.79
CA ALA A 281 -0.83 -16.84 0.43
C ALA A 281 0.34 -15.88 0.45
N VAL A 282 1.30 -16.11 -0.44
CA VAL A 282 2.33 -15.11 -0.79
C VAL A 282 1.94 -14.51 -2.12
N LYS A 283 1.85 -13.18 -2.16
CA LYS A 283 1.37 -12.43 -3.34
C LYS A 283 2.43 -11.50 -3.89
N ASN A 284 2.28 -11.19 -5.20
CA ASN A 284 3.10 -10.21 -5.90
C ASN A 284 4.61 -10.58 -5.91
N ILE A 285 4.93 -11.86 -6.03
CA ILE A 285 6.31 -12.33 -6.19
C ILE A 285 6.76 -12.00 -7.61
N GLY A 286 7.39 -10.84 -7.82
CA GLY A 286 7.80 -10.43 -9.16
C GLY A 286 8.22 -8.97 -9.27
N SER A 287 8.41 -8.52 -10.50
CA SER A 287 8.90 -7.18 -10.81
C SER A 287 8.44 -6.70 -12.18
N MET A 288 8.41 -5.38 -12.32
CA MET A 288 8.26 -4.68 -13.59
C MET A 288 9.62 -4.18 -14.06
N THR A 289 9.86 -4.17 -15.37
CA THR A 289 11.07 -3.61 -15.97
C THR A 289 10.71 -2.35 -16.75
N PHE A 290 11.41 -1.26 -16.47
CA PHE A 290 11.31 -0.01 -17.21
C PHE A 290 12.51 0.09 -18.16
N LYS A 291 12.23 0.29 -19.47
CA LYS A 291 13.21 0.37 -20.55
C LYS A 291 12.95 1.62 -21.38
N GLY A 292 14.01 2.21 -21.93
CA GLY A 292 13.94 3.34 -22.84
C GLY A 292 14.86 4.50 -22.44
N ASP A 293 15.02 5.44 -23.33
CA ASP A 293 16.02 6.52 -23.20
C ASP A 293 15.68 7.54 -22.11
N ASP A 294 14.39 7.69 -21.76
CA ASP A 294 13.90 8.64 -20.74
C ASP A 294 13.70 7.99 -19.36
N ASN A 295 14.07 6.73 -19.18
CA ASN A 295 13.90 5.99 -17.93
C ASN A 295 15.25 5.86 -17.22
N TYR A 296 15.29 6.32 -15.95
CA TYR A 296 16.53 6.30 -15.16
C TYR A 296 16.25 5.86 -13.73
N SER A 297 17.20 5.08 -13.18
CA SER A 297 17.41 4.95 -11.74
C SER A 297 18.89 5.30 -11.47
N LYS A 298 19.12 6.35 -10.70
CA LYS A 298 20.44 6.89 -10.43
C LYS A 298 20.70 6.96 -8.92
N ASN A 299 21.90 6.53 -8.52
CA ASN A 299 22.38 6.67 -7.16
C ASN A 299 23.47 7.72 -7.11
N TYR A 300 23.30 8.69 -6.24
CA TYR A 300 24.20 9.80 -6.03
C TYR A 300 24.73 9.80 -4.60
N LYS A 301 25.87 10.43 -4.40
CA LYS A 301 26.35 10.92 -3.11
C LYS A 301 26.07 12.41 -3.02
N LEU A 302 25.33 12.85 -2.02
CA LEU A 302 25.25 14.25 -1.62
C LEU A 302 26.38 14.52 -0.62
N GLU A 303 27.19 15.54 -0.85
CA GLU A 303 28.23 15.97 0.07
C GLU A 303 28.35 17.49 0.05
N ILE A 304 28.11 18.11 1.18
CA ILE A 304 28.25 19.56 1.39
C ILE A 304 29.18 19.76 2.58
N LYS A 305 30.40 20.23 2.33
CA LYS A 305 31.45 20.48 3.34
C LYS A 305 31.55 21.96 3.68
N ASP A 306 31.88 22.28 4.93
CA ASP A 306 32.16 23.64 5.33
C ASP A 306 33.36 24.23 4.51
N PRO A 307 33.27 25.45 3.95
CA PRO A 307 32.21 26.46 4.09
C PRO A 307 31.09 26.43 3.06
N GLU A 308 30.96 25.36 2.29
CA GLU A 308 29.95 25.22 1.23
C GLU A 308 28.53 25.15 1.81
N GLN A 309 27.52 25.67 1.06
CA GLN A 309 26.14 25.78 1.47
C GLN A 309 25.19 25.58 0.28
N LEU A 310 24.12 24.81 0.46
CA LEU A 310 23.05 24.66 -0.53
C LEU A 310 21.87 25.55 -0.13
N ILE A 311 21.41 26.41 -1.04
CA ILE A 311 20.19 27.21 -0.86
C ILE A 311 18.98 26.32 -1.16
N VAL A 312 18.26 25.94 -0.10
CA VAL A 312 17.14 25.00 -0.20
C VAL A 312 15.90 25.60 -0.87
N ASN A 313 15.73 26.94 -0.76
CA ASN A 313 14.62 27.66 -1.38
C ASN A 313 14.55 27.50 -2.90
N GLU A 314 15.64 27.13 -3.56
CA GLU A 314 15.65 26.85 -5.00
C GLU A 314 14.80 25.62 -5.39
N PHE A 315 14.52 24.74 -4.43
CA PHE A 315 13.71 23.54 -4.65
C PHE A 315 12.22 23.79 -4.47
N VAL A 316 11.82 24.87 -3.82
CA VAL A 316 10.42 25.24 -3.62
C VAL A 316 9.69 25.34 -4.96
N GLY A 317 8.52 24.71 -5.05
CA GLY A 317 7.72 24.70 -6.28
C GLY A 317 8.27 23.79 -7.38
N ALA A 318 9.17 22.85 -7.07
CA ALA A 318 9.61 21.85 -8.03
C ALA A 318 8.41 21.06 -8.62
N SER A 319 8.37 20.95 -9.95
CA SER A 319 7.22 20.37 -10.66
C SER A 319 7.16 18.84 -10.61
N GLY A 320 8.31 18.17 -10.52
CA GLY A 320 8.43 16.72 -10.54
C GLY A 320 9.83 16.22 -10.20
N VAL A 321 10.03 14.91 -10.23
CA VAL A 321 11.31 14.27 -9.84
C VAL A 321 12.46 14.72 -10.72
N LYS A 322 12.22 14.90 -12.02
CA LYS A 322 13.22 15.36 -12.99
C LYS A 322 13.69 16.80 -12.70
N ASP A 323 12.77 17.67 -12.30
CA ASP A 323 13.10 19.05 -11.91
C ASP A 323 13.92 19.09 -10.62
N ILE A 324 13.55 18.28 -9.63
CA ILE A 324 14.33 18.12 -8.37
C ILE A 324 15.75 17.64 -8.68
N GLU A 325 15.90 16.62 -9.52
CA GLU A 325 17.22 16.12 -9.94
C GLU A 325 18.04 17.22 -10.59
N GLN A 326 17.46 17.98 -11.53
CA GLN A 326 18.17 19.05 -12.24
C GLN A 326 18.62 20.16 -11.29
N LYS A 327 17.81 20.55 -10.32
CA LYS A 327 18.15 21.54 -9.29
C LYS A 327 19.34 21.07 -8.44
N PHE A 328 19.34 19.81 -8.02
CA PHE A 328 20.47 19.21 -7.31
C PHE A 328 21.76 19.15 -8.17
N LEU A 329 21.64 18.77 -9.45
CA LEU A 329 22.79 18.76 -10.37
C LEU A 329 23.37 20.16 -10.58
N ASN A 330 22.51 21.17 -10.72
CA ASN A 330 22.93 22.56 -10.87
C ASN A 330 23.63 23.11 -9.62
N SER A 331 23.30 22.59 -8.44
CA SER A 331 23.96 22.99 -7.19
C SER A 331 25.41 22.51 -7.08
N GLY A 332 25.80 21.51 -7.86
CA GLY A 332 27.15 20.94 -7.85
C GLY A 332 27.46 20.00 -6.67
N PHE A 333 26.49 19.69 -5.81
CA PHE A 333 26.70 18.87 -4.60
C PHE A 333 26.34 17.39 -4.77
N LEU A 334 25.86 16.96 -5.95
CA LEU A 334 25.66 15.56 -6.26
C LEU A 334 26.86 14.96 -7.02
N TYR A 335 27.42 13.91 -6.48
CA TYR A 335 28.62 13.25 -7.02
C TYR A 335 28.38 11.80 -7.39
N ASN A 336 29.20 11.29 -8.29
CA ASN A 336 29.33 9.88 -8.66
C ASN A 336 28.00 9.17 -9.01
N PRO A 337 27.30 9.61 -10.05
CA PRO A 337 26.04 8.98 -10.42
C PRO A 337 26.28 7.56 -10.97
N GLU A 338 25.81 6.56 -10.25
CA GLU A 338 25.60 5.24 -10.82
C GLU A 338 24.24 5.24 -11.54
N THR A 339 24.24 5.14 -12.87
CA THR A 339 23.03 5.26 -13.69
C THR A 339 22.62 3.92 -14.27
N LYS A 340 21.37 3.54 -14.07
CA LYS A 340 20.71 2.40 -14.71
C LYS A 340 19.65 2.90 -15.66
N LYS A 341 19.80 2.71 -16.96
CA LYS A 341 18.81 3.06 -18.00
C LYS A 341 17.69 2.00 -18.11
N GLU A 342 18.01 0.76 -17.79
CA GLU A 342 17.04 -0.32 -17.64
C GLU A 342 17.07 -0.76 -16.18
N PHE A 343 15.92 -0.66 -15.49
CA PHE A 343 15.83 -1.04 -14.10
C PHE A 343 14.54 -1.79 -13.80
N LYS A 344 14.62 -2.65 -12.80
CA LYS A 344 13.50 -3.49 -12.34
C LYS A 344 12.96 -2.95 -11.04
N VAL A 345 11.65 -2.70 -11.01
CA VAL A 345 10.92 -2.31 -9.81
C VAL A 345 10.19 -3.52 -9.26
N LYS A 346 10.51 -3.93 -8.04
CA LYS A 346 9.85 -5.05 -7.37
C LYS A 346 8.43 -4.65 -6.95
N LEU A 347 7.48 -5.56 -7.14
CA LEU A 347 6.11 -5.40 -6.63
C LEU A 347 6.08 -5.49 -5.10
N PRO A 348 5.00 -4.97 -4.45
CA PRO A 348 4.82 -5.05 -3.01
C PRO A 348 4.48 -6.49 -2.58
N THR A 349 5.52 -7.31 -2.39
CA THR A 349 5.35 -8.71 -1.99
C THR A 349 4.85 -8.79 -0.56
N VAL A 350 3.76 -9.54 -0.34
CA VAL A 350 3.13 -9.71 0.99
C VAL A 350 2.82 -11.18 1.27
N LEU A 351 2.91 -11.55 2.54
CA LEU A 351 2.36 -12.79 3.10
C LEU A 351 0.99 -12.48 3.74
N ASN A 352 -0.06 -13.11 3.25
CA ASN A 352 -1.41 -13.08 3.80
C ASN A 352 -1.69 -14.35 4.59
N LEU A 353 -2.15 -14.21 5.82
CA LEU A 353 -2.63 -15.30 6.66
C LEU A 353 -4.05 -14.98 7.14
N TYR A 354 -4.95 -15.94 7.12
CA TYR A 354 -6.28 -15.74 7.68
C TYR A 354 -6.87 -17.01 8.29
N ALA A 355 -7.75 -16.81 9.28
CA ALA A 355 -8.56 -17.86 9.88
C ALA A 355 -10.01 -17.35 10.01
N ASP A 356 -10.96 -18.03 9.37
CA ASP A 356 -12.39 -17.72 9.43
C ASP A 356 -13.12 -18.82 10.19
N VAL A 357 -13.69 -18.45 11.34
CA VAL A 357 -14.34 -19.36 12.27
C VAL A 357 -15.85 -19.13 12.23
N LYS A 358 -16.62 -20.17 11.99
CA LYS A 358 -18.08 -20.12 12.13
C LYS A 358 -18.45 -20.29 13.61
N VAL A 359 -18.84 -19.20 14.26
CA VAL A 359 -19.21 -19.17 15.69
C VAL A 359 -20.60 -19.76 15.89
N ILE A 360 -21.58 -19.29 15.12
CA ILE A 360 -22.96 -19.81 15.04
C ILE A 360 -23.42 -19.82 13.58
N SER A 361 -24.64 -20.31 13.31
CA SER A 361 -25.10 -20.53 11.93
C SER A 361 -25.04 -19.30 11.01
N LYS A 362 -25.13 -18.10 11.55
CA LYS A 362 -25.18 -16.83 10.80
C LYS A 362 -24.00 -15.90 11.11
N LEU A 363 -23.15 -16.23 12.08
CA LEU A 363 -22.03 -15.40 12.52
C LEU A 363 -20.72 -16.12 12.28
N ASN A 364 -19.83 -15.50 11.53
CA ASN A 364 -18.42 -15.84 11.40
C ASN A 364 -17.56 -14.76 12.03
N VAL A 365 -16.36 -15.13 12.45
CA VAL A 365 -15.31 -14.20 12.86
C VAL A 365 -14.06 -14.56 12.08
N THR A 366 -13.52 -13.59 11.37
CA THR A 366 -12.27 -13.73 10.63
C THR A 366 -11.14 -13.02 11.37
N LEU A 367 -10.00 -13.70 11.49
CA LEU A 367 -8.71 -13.11 11.80
C LEU A 367 -7.94 -13.00 10.49
N TYR A 368 -7.30 -11.87 10.24
CA TYR A 368 -6.47 -11.64 9.05
C TYR A 368 -5.17 -10.95 9.43
N LEU A 369 -4.08 -11.38 8.82
CA LEU A 369 -2.75 -10.78 8.91
C LEU A 369 -2.16 -10.63 7.52
N GLN A 370 -1.67 -9.43 7.21
CA GLN A 370 -0.78 -9.14 6.08
C GLN A 370 0.58 -8.72 6.61
N GLN A 371 1.62 -9.40 6.15
CA GLN A 371 3.00 -9.08 6.46
C GLN A 371 3.72 -8.65 5.18
N LYS A 372 4.24 -7.42 5.13
CA LYS A 372 5.12 -6.99 4.03
C LYS A 372 6.42 -7.79 4.05
N MET A 373 6.91 -8.15 2.88
CA MET A 373 8.14 -8.92 2.71
C MET A 373 9.27 -8.08 2.12
N ASN A 374 8.98 -6.90 1.59
CA ASN A 374 9.97 -5.94 1.09
C ASN A 374 10.38 -4.98 2.22
N ALA A 375 11.66 -4.63 2.28
CA ALA A 375 12.15 -3.62 3.22
C ALA A 375 11.83 -2.21 2.69
N ASP A 376 11.33 -1.31 3.54
CA ASP A 376 10.94 0.06 3.14
C ASP A 376 12.13 0.92 2.68
N SER A 377 13.35 0.53 3.06
CA SER A 377 14.60 1.25 2.75
C SER A 377 15.22 0.91 1.41
N ALA A 378 14.72 -0.10 0.67
CA ALA A 378 15.32 -0.49 -0.59
C ALA A 378 14.85 0.38 -1.76
N ASN A 379 15.75 0.64 -2.70
CA ASN A 379 15.45 1.31 -3.96
C ASN A 379 14.79 0.34 -4.96
N ASP A 380 14.22 0.92 -6.03
CA ASP A 380 13.64 0.16 -7.15
C ASP A 380 12.60 -0.88 -6.67
N GLN A 381 11.69 -0.45 -5.80
CA GLN A 381 10.57 -1.28 -5.32
C GLN A 381 9.36 -0.45 -4.92
N ILE A 382 8.22 -1.11 -4.82
CA ILE A 382 6.98 -0.60 -4.24
C ILE A 382 6.80 -1.27 -2.88
N THR A 383 6.42 -0.49 -1.86
CA THR A 383 6.20 -0.99 -0.51
C THR A 383 4.73 -1.33 -0.26
N SER A 384 4.46 -2.09 0.79
CA SER A 384 3.15 -2.36 1.34
C SER A 384 3.18 -2.11 2.84
N GLN A 385 2.06 -2.36 3.51
CA GLN A 385 1.89 -2.13 4.95
C GLN A 385 1.72 -3.46 5.68
N ASN A 386 2.16 -3.50 6.95
CA ASN A 386 1.82 -4.58 7.87
C ASN A 386 0.44 -4.34 8.45
N ILE A 387 -0.39 -5.39 8.51
CA ILE A 387 -1.82 -5.23 8.70
C ILE A 387 -2.39 -6.45 9.44
N PHE A 388 -3.18 -6.21 10.52
CA PHE A 388 -3.96 -7.24 11.20
C PHE A 388 -5.40 -6.78 11.40
N SER A 389 -6.38 -7.67 11.21
CA SER A 389 -7.77 -7.35 11.53
C SER A 389 -8.56 -8.54 12.10
N VAL A 390 -9.58 -8.19 12.86
CA VAL A 390 -10.63 -9.08 13.33
C VAL A 390 -11.95 -8.60 12.75
N THR A 391 -12.65 -9.46 12.02
CA THR A 391 -13.90 -9.08 11.35
C THR A 391 -15.02 -10.03 11.73
N PRO A 392 -15.89 -9.65 12.67
CA PRO A 392 -17.21 -10.27 12.79
C PRO A 392 -18.02 -10.05 11.52
N ARG A 393 -18.67 -11.09 11.03
CA ARG A 393 -19.49 -11.10 9.82
C ARG A 393 -20.80 -11.81 10.07
N VAL A 394 -21.93 -11.11 9.82
CA VAL A 394 -23.28 -11.68 9.88
C VAL A 394 -23.79 -11.94 8.47
N SER A 395 -24.25 -13.18 8.21
CA SER A 395 -24.74 -13.61 6.90
C SER A 395 -26.22 -13.99 6.98
N LEU A 396 -27.06 -13.24 6.26
CA LEU A 396 -28.52 -13.39 6.21
C LEU A 396 -28.99 -13.62 4.78
N GLY A 397 -28.79 -14.84 4.26
CA GLY A 397 -29.16 -15.16 2.88
C GLY A 397 -28.34 -14.34 1.86
N PHE A 398 -29.01 -13.46 1.11
CA PHE A 398 -28.38 -12.60 0.10
C PHE A 398 -27.66 -11.37 0.70
N PHE A 399 -27.86 -11.09 1.98
CA PHE A 399 -27.25 -9.97 2.70
C PHE A 399 -26.13 -10.45 3.62
N GLU A 400 -25.03 -9.70 3.69
CA GLU A 400 -23.98 -9.82 4.70
C GLU A 400 -23.59 -8.44 5.23
N ALA A 401 -23.30 -8.35 6.53
CA ALA A 401 -22.71 -7.19 7.16
C ALA A 401 -21.36 -7.56 7.79
N TYR A 402 -20.39 -6.67 7.71
CA TYR A 402 -19.01 -6.84 8.17
C TYR A 402 -18.63 -5.70 9.09
N LEU A 403 -17.95 -6.01 10.17
CA LEU A 403 -17.41 -5.04 11.12
C LEU A 403 -15.88 -5.24 11.24
N PRO A 404 -15.07 -4.80 10.29
CA PRO A 404 -13.63 -4.90 10.39
C PRO A 404 -13.12 -3.98 11.51
N ILE A 405 -12.33 -4.54 12.42
CA ILE A 405 -11.61 -3.83 13.48
C ILE A 405 -10.15 -4.24 13.33
N GLY A 406 -9.26 -3.29 13.24
CA GLY A 406 -7.88 -3.62 13.00
C GLY A 406 -6.89 -2.51 13.30
N VAL A 407 -5.64 -2.76 13.01
CA VAL A 407 -4.53 -1.80 13.14
C VAL A 407 -3.61 -1.89 11.93
N ASN A 408 -3.30 -0.73 11.38
CA ASN A 408 -2.35 -0.49 10.32
C ASN A 408 -1.07 0.13 10.89
N GLU A 409 0.11 -0.24 10.39
CA GLU A 409 1.39 0.26 10.92
C GLU A 409 1.56 1.78 10.78
N ILE A 410 0.86 2.43 9.84
CA ILE A 410 0.94 3.87 9.61
C ILE A 410 -0.14 4.61 10.39
N SER A 411 -1.41 4.26 10.18
CA SER A 411 -2.57 5.01 10.72
C SER A 411 -3.01 4.58 12.12
N GLY A 412 -2.50 3.45 12.63
CA GLY A 412 -2.90 2.90 13.91
C GLY A 412 -4.24 2.15 13.85
N THR A 413 -5.02 2.23 14.92
CA THR A 413 -6.27 1.47 15.09
C THR A 413 -7.40 2.05 14.25
N THR A 414 -8.13 1.17 13.55
CA THR A 414 -9.32 1.51 12.76
C THR A 414 -10.47 0.55 13.05
N ALA A 415 -11.69 1.05 12.92
CA ALA A 415 -12.91 0.27 12.91
C ALA A 415 -13.81 0.75 11.77
N GLY A 416 -14.39 -0.17 11.05
CA GLY A 416 -15.17 0.12 9.87
C GLY A 416 -16.48 -0.66 9.79
N LEU A 417 -17.18 -0.46 8.70
CA LEU A 417 -18.44 -1.12 8.40
C LEU A 417 -18.52 -1.41 6.91
N GLY A 418 -19.01 -2.58 6.56
CA GLY A 418 -19.29 -2.93 5.19
C GLY A 418 -20.48 -3.85 5.07
N PHE A 419 -21.07 -3.91 3.89
CA PHE A 419 -22.18 -4.79 3.59
C PHE A 419 -22.10 -5.31 2.16
N ARG A 420 -22.77 -6.44 1.95
CA ARG A 420 -22.98 -7.06 0.66
C ARG A 420 -24.46 -7.35 0.47
N LEU A 421 -24.99 -6.99 -0.70
CA LEU A 421 -26.36 -7.25 -1.10
C LEU A 421 -26.34 -7.95 -2.47
N GLY A 422 -26.55 -9.26 -2.48
CA GLY A 422 -26.41 -10.04 -3.69
C GLY A 422 -24.99 -9.97 -4.27
N GLY A 423 -24.86 -9.40 -5.46
CA GLY A 423 -23.56 -9.15 -6.12
C GLY A 423 -22.89 -7.83 -5.78
N PHE A 424 -23.65 -6.86 -5.28
CA PHE A 424 -23.14 -5.54 -4.88
C PHE A 424 -22.52 -5.58 -3.49
N PHE A 425 -21.43 -4.86 -3.29
CA PHE A 425 -20.82 -4.65 -1.98
C PHE A 425 -20.23 -3.24 -1.84
N LEU A 426 -20.20 -2.78 -0.60
CA LEU A 426 -19.71 -1.46 -0.21
C LEU A 426 -19.17 -1.53 1.21
N GLY A 427 -18.09 -0.78 1.51
CA GLY A 427 -17.57 -0.68 2.87
C GLY A 427 -16.38 0.26 3.02
N SER A 428 -15.99 0.41 4.27
CA SER A 428 -14.82 1.16 4.73
C SER A 428 -14.27 0.49 5.99
N ASN A 429 -12.96 0.53 6.18
CA ASN A 429 -12.27 0.01 7.37
C ASN A 429 -12.17 1.02 8.50
N SER A 430 -12.40 2.30 8.21
CA SER A 430 -12.12 3.41 9.12
C SER A 430 -13.33 4.28 9.45
N ILE A 431 -14.45 4.10 8.78
CA ILE A 431 -15.62 5.01 8.91
C ILE A 431 -16.14 5.13 10.34
N LEU A 432 -16.15 4.05 11.13
CA LEU A 432 -16.60 4.11 12.52
C LEU A 432 -15.59 4.86 13.39
N THR A 433 -14.29 4.64 13.18
CA THR A 433 -13.25 5.39 13.87
C THR A 433 -13.29 6.87 13.49
N ALA A 434 -13.49 7.20 12.22
CA ALA A 434 -13.61 8.58 11.77
C ALA A 434 -14.76 9.33 12.44
N VAL A 435 -15.88 8.65 12.71
CA VAL A 435 -17.06 9.27 13.35
C VAL A 435 -16.95 9.30 14.88
N THR A 436 -16.27 8.33 15.50
CA THR A 436 -16.27 8.16 16.97
C THR A 436 -14.98 8.64 17.65
N ASN A 437 -13.84 8.60 16.94
CA ASN A 437 -12.52 8.82 17.55
C ASN A 437 -11.57 9.31 16.52
N ASP A 438 -11.28 10.23 16.02
CA ASP A 438 -10.29 10.77 15.06
C ASP A 438 -9.43 9.72 14.34
N SER A 439 -9.83 9.35 13.13
CA SER A 439 -9.10 8.40 12.29
C SER A 439 -7.99 9.08 11.48
N LYS A 440 -6.81 8.48 11.45
CA LYS A 440 -5.71 8.82 10.54
C LYS A 440 -5.73 7.99 9.25
N GLN A 441 -6.84 7.31 8.98
CA GLN A 441 -7.12 6.57 7.78
C GLN A 441 -8.46 6.99 7.20
N ALA A 442 -8.49 7.14 5.88
CA ALA A 442 -9.71 7.27 5.09
C ALA A 442 -9.67 6.21 4.00
N ASP A 443 -10.69 5.34 3.97
CA ASP A 443 -10.78 4.29 2.99
C ASP A 443 -12.22 4.02 2.56
N PHE A 444 -12.33 3.48 1.38
CA PHE A 444 -13.62 3.14 0.78
C PHE A 444 -13.42 2.04 -0.24
N TYR A 445 -14.31 1.07 -0.27
CA TYR A 445 -14.36 0.08 -1.33
C TYR A 445 -15.79 -0.20 -1.78
N THR A 446 -15.95 -0.53 -3.05
CA THR A 446 -17.21 -0.95 -3.66
C THR A 446 -16.98 -1.88 -4.83
N GLY A 447 -17.98 -2.63 -5.21
CA GLY A 447 -17.89 -3.45 -6.40
C GLY A 447 -19.17 -4.22 -6.71
N PHE A 448 -19.14 -4.82 -7.89
CA PHE A 448 -20.29 -5.57 -8.41
C PHE A 448 -19.84 -6.83 -9.15
N ARG A 449 -20.46 -7.97 -8.81
CA ARG A 449 -20.22 -9.25 -9.45
C ARG A 449 -21.51 -10.07 -9.61
N PHE A 450 -21.52 -11.01 -10.53
CA PHE A 450 -22.57 -11.98 -10.71
C PHE A 450 -22.02 -13.40 -10.61
N GLY A 451 -22.74 -14.29 -9.95
CA GLY A 451 -22.46 -15.73 -9.90
C GLY A 451 -23.63 -16.52 -10.48
N PHE A 452 -23.32 -17.50 -11.31
CA PHE A 452 -24.27 -18.40 -11.94
C PHE A 452 -24.06 -19.82 -11.42
N LEU A 453 -25.17 -20.54 -11.07
CA LEU A 453 -25.15 -21.89 -10.50
C LEU A 453 -24.85 -22.98 -11.54
#